data_12ffb8161d775ed9cbb8bc640a637324
#
_entry.id   12ffb8161d775ed9cbb8bc640a637324
#
_cell.length_a   1.000
_cell.length_b   1.000
_cell.length_c   1.000
_cell.angle_alpha   90.00
_cell.angle_beta   90.00
_cell.angle_gamma   90.00
#
_symmetry.space_group_name_H-M   'P 1'
#
loop_
_entity.id
_entity.type
_entity.pdbx_description
1 polymer ?
#
loop_
_entity_poly.entity_id
_entity_poly.type
_entity_poly.pdbx_seq_one_letter_code
_entity_poly.pdbx_strand_id
1 'polypeptide(L)'
;ELLARHPEPLAPYVELEILETTAHNDIDATSALLSRCRLLGVHFALDDFGTAYSNLRTLKQLPVDVLKIDRSFVHNMLDDPQDRGLVEGVLSLARTFGCTVVAEGVETPAQARALLDMGCDIGQGTGLAAPMPANQIAAWVRDYRGIFALAQAASPAARAAGASD
;
A
#
# COMPACT_ATOMS: atom_id res chain seq x y z
N GLU A 1 -12.43 13.36 -19.06
CA GLU A 1 -12.25 14.67 -19.70
C GLU A 1 -11.03 15.44 -19.13
N LEU A 2 -10.80 15.48 -17.79
CA LEU A 2 -9.67 16.21 -17.18
C LEU A 2 -8.33 15.69 -17.69
N LEU A 3 -8.10 14.37 -17.64
CA LEU A 3 -6.85 13.76 -18.12
C LEU A 3 -6.60 13.97 -19.61
N ALA A 4 -7.67 13.99 -20.42
CA ALA A 4 -7.56 14.21 -21.86
C ALA A 4 -7.22 15.67 -22.25
N ARG A 5 -7.39 16.61 -21.32
CA ARG A 5 -7.08 18.04 -21.53
C ARG A 5 -5.67 18.41 -21.07
N HIS A 6 -4.96 17.52 -20.37
CA HIS A 6 -3.60 17.81 -19.94
C HIS A 6 -2.62 17.65 -21.10
N PRO A 7 -1.66 18.58 -21.28
CA PRO A 7 -0.70 18.54 -22.39
C PRO A 7 0.24 17.33 -22.36
N GLU A 8 0.45 16.75 -21.18
CA GLU A 8 1.23 15.52 -21.02
C GLU A 8 0.32 14.35 -20.65
N PRO A 9 0.66 13.09 -21.02
CA PRO A 9 -0.13 11.92 -20.69
C PRO A 9 0.02 11.59 -19.20
N LEU A 10 -0.82 12.18 -18.35
CA LEU A 10 -0.81 11.93 -16.90
C LEU A 10 -1.48 10.62 -16.50
N ALA A 11 -2.33 10.06 -17.33
CA ALA A 11 -3.12 8.89 -17.00
C ALA A 11 -2.30 7.71 -16.46
N PRO A 12 -1.11 7.38 -17.00
CA PRO A 12 -0.28 6.29 -16.48
C PRO A 12 0.29 6.54 -15.08
N TYR A 13 0.23 7.79 -14.60
CA TYR A 13 0.69 8.18 -13.26
C TYR A 13 -0.46 8.37 -12.27
N VAL A 14 -1.70 8.07 -12.69
CA VAL A 14 -2.89 8.18 -11.85
C VAL A 14 -3.33 6.78 -11.45
N GLU A 15 -3.38 6.55 -10.15
CA GLU A 15 -4.02 5.40 -9.54
C GLU A 15 -5.28 5.88 -8.82
N LEU A 16 -6.39 5.16 -9.02
CA LEU A 16 -7.66 5.42 -8.34
C LEU A 16 -7.95 4.28 -7.37
N GLU A 17 -8.21 4.64 -6.13
CA GLU A 17 -8.57 3.71 -5.08
C GLU A 17 -10.07 3.44 -5.09
N ILE A 18 -10.44 2.19 -4.92
CA ILE A 18 -11.82 1.71 -4.90
C ILE A 18 -12.00 0.94 -3.60
N LEU A 19 -12.91 1.39 -2.76
CA LEU A 19 -13.28 0.65 -1.56
C LEU A 19 -13.90 -0.69 -1.95
N GLU A 20 -13.46 -1.77 -1.33
CA GLU A 20 -13.99 -3.11 -1.56
C GLU A 20 -15.51 -3.16 -1.40
N THR A 21 -16.05 -2.51 -0.36
CA THR A 21 -17.47 -2.43 -0.07
C THR A 21 -18.28 -1.77 -1.18
N THR A 22 -17.74 -0.72 -1.81
CA THR A 22 -18.39 -0.01 -2.92
C THR A 22 -18.41 -0.86 -4.18
N ALA A 23 -17.32 -1.54 -4.47
CA ALA A 23 -17.18 -2.39 -5.65
C ALA A 23 -18.15 -3.57 -5.65
N HIS A 24 -18.60 -4.02 -4.48
CA HIS A 24 -19.48 -5.17 -4.33
C HIS A 24 -20.95 -4.89 -4.71
N ASN A 25 -21.41 -3.64 -4.63
CA ASN A 25 -22.82 -3.29 -4.84
C ASN A 25 -23.30 -3.53 -6.28
N ASP A 26 -22.47 -3.24 -7.28
CA ASP A 26 -22.73 -3.52 -8.71
C ASP A 26 -21.40 -3.79 -9.41
N ILE A 27 -20.95 -5.04 -9.29
CA ILE A 27 -19.62 -5.43 -9.77
C ILE A 27 -19.52 -5.36 -11.29
N ASP A 28 -20.59 -5.64 -12.02
CA ASP A 28 -20.58 -5.67 -13.49
C ASP A 28 -20.48 -4.23 -14.04
N ALA A 29 -21.27 -3.30 -13.49
CA ALA A 29 -21.18 -1.89 -13.88
C ALA A 29 -19.84 -1.29 -13.46
N THR A 30 -19.34 -1.62 -12.26
CA THR A 30 -18.03 -1.18 -11.79
C THR A 30 -16.94 -1.69 -12.71
N SER A 31 -16.89 -2.99 -13.01
CA SER A 31 -15.91 -3.60 -13.90
C SER A 31 -15.90 -2.96 -15.30
N ALA A 32 -17.09 -2.70 -15.86
CA ALA A 32 -17.22 -2.04 -17.16
C ALA A 32 -16.65 -0.60 -17.12
N LEU A 33 -16.93 0.17 -16.05
CA LEU A 33 -16.41 1.51 -15.87
C LEU A 33 -14.89 1.51 -15.76
N LEU A 34 -14.33 0.65 -14.91
CA LEU A 34 -12.88 0.54 -14.71
C LEU A 34 -12.17 0.14 -16.00
N SER A 35 -12.72 -0.83 -16.72
CA SER A 35 -12.16 -1.26 -18.02
C SER A 35 -12.09 -0.11 -19.02
N ARG A 36 -13.09 0.77 -19.06
CA ARG A 36 -13.06 1.98 -19.90
C ARG A 36 -12.01 2.98 -19.44
N CYS A 37 -11.82 3.16 -18.13
CA CYS A 37 -10.78 4.06 -17.61
C CYS A 37 -9.36 3.50 -17.85
N ARG A 38 -9.18 2.18 -17.80
CA ARG A 38 -7.89 1.53 -18.16
C ARG A 38 -7.46 1.81 -19.60
N LEU A 39 -8.40 1.93 -20.52
CA LEU A 39 -8.08 2.34 -21.90
C LEU A 39 -7.44 3.73 -22.00
N LEU A 40 -7.60 4.55 -20.97
CA LEU A 40 -6.92 5.86 -20.85
C LEU A 40 -5.55 5.74 -20.18
N GLY A 41 -5.17 4.55 -19.67
CA GLY A 41 -3.91 4.32 -18.96
C GLY A 41 -3.97 4.50 -17.44
N VAL A 42 -5.17 4.68 -16.85
CA VAL A 42 -5.34 4.81 -15.40
C VAL A 42 -5.21 3.44 -14.72
N HIS A 43 -4.53 3.39 -13.59
CA HIS A 43 -4.40 2.22 -12.71
C HIS A 43 -5.44 2.22 -11.59
N PHE A 44 -5.69 1.04 -11.03
CA PHE A 44 -6.68 0.88 -9.96
C PHE A 44 -6.12 0.08 -8.80
N ALA A 45 -6.35 0.60 -7.59
CA ALA A 45 -6.11 -0.09 -6.34
C ALA A 45 -7.43 -0.48 -5.67
N LEU A 46 -7.50 -1.68 -5.14
CA LEU A 46 -8.60 -2.12 -4.27
C LEU A 46 -8.20 -1.86 -2.83
N ASP A 47 -8.92 -0.96 -2.18
CA ASP A 47 -8.62 -0.45 -0.85
C ASP A 47 -9.36 -1.19 0.25
N ASP A 48 -8.82 -1.17 1.49
CA ASP A 48 -9.34 -1.83 2.69
C ASP A 48 -9.55 -3.35 2.50
N PHE A 49 -8.70 -4.00 1.68
CA PHE A 49 -8.88 -5.41 1.35
C PHE A 49 -8.72 -6.31 2.57
N GLY A 50 -9.72 -7.17 2.78
CA GLY A 50 -9.76 -8.11 3.90
C GLY A 50 -10.65 -7.71 5.07
N THR A 51 -11.14 -6.46 5.15
CA THR A 51 -11.92 -5.96 6.30
C THR A 51 -13.40 -6.30 6.25
N ALA A 52 -13.95 -6.46 5.04
CA ALA A 52 -15.38 -6.75 4.85
C ALA A 52 -15.58 -8.16 4.27
N TYR A 53 -16.58 -8.34 3.47
CA TYR A 53 -16.86 -9.61 2.79
C TYR A 53 -15.92 -9.82 1.61
N SER A 54 -14.58 -9.88 1.87
CA SER A 54 -13.57 -10.10 0.82
C SER A 54 -13.96 -11.28 -0.07
N ASN A 55 -14.48 -10.94 -1.24
CA ASN A 55 -15.01 -11.92 -2.15
C ASN A 55 -14.01 -12.12 -3.29
N LEU A 56 -13.40 -13.31 -3.35
CA LEU A 56 -12.51 -13.72 -4.45
C LEU A 56 -13.14 -13.48 -5.83
N ARG A 57 -14.47 -13.49 -5.90
CA ARG A 57 -15.20 -13.15 -7.13
C ARG A 57 -14.97 -11.69 -7.53
N THR A 58 -15.01 -10.78 -6.57
CA THR A 58 -14.75 -9.35 -6.79
C THR A 58 -13.34 -9.16 -7.38
N LEU A 59 -12.33 -9.76 -6.76
CA LEU A 59 -10.96 -9.69 -7.25
C LEU A 59 -10.78 -10.30 -8.64
N LYS A 60 -11.51 -11.37 -8.95
CA LYS A 60 -11.46 -12.00 -10.28
C LYS A 60 -12.13 -11.15 -11.38
N GLN A 61 -13.15 -10.36 -11.03
CA GLN A 61 -13.97 -9.61 -11.99
C GLN A 61 -13.49 -8.17 -12.20
N LEU A 62 -12.84 -7.60 -11.20
CA LEU A 62 -12.36 -6.21 -11.30
C LEU A 62 -10.95 -6.18 -11.91
N PRO A 63 -10.72 -5.28 -12.87
CA PRO A 63 -9.41 -5.07 -13.46
C PRO A 63 -8.53 -4.18 -12.56
N VAL A 64 -8.18 -4.68 -11.36
CA VAL A 64 -7.34 -3.98 -10.40
C VAL A 64 -5.87 -4.38 -10.58
N ASP A 65 -4.97 -3.44 -10.32
CA ASP A 65 -3.54 -3.59 -10.46
C ASP A 65 -2.87 -3.73 -9.08
N VAL A 66 -3.50 -3.17 -8.04
CA VAL A 66 -2.96 -3.08 -6.69
C VAL A 66 -4.00 -3.55 -5.66
N LEU A 67 -3.54 -4.27 -4.64
CA LEU A 67 -4.29 -4.58 -3.42
C LEU A 67 -3.66 -3.84 -2.25
N LYS A 68 -4.46 -3.08 -1.50
CA LYS A 68 -4.03 -2.38 -0.30
C LYS A 68 -4.49 -3.17 0.92
N ILE A 69 -3.54 -3.66 1.73
CA ILE A 69 -3.83 -4.37 2.98
C ILE A 69 -4.20 -3.33 4.03
N ASP A 70 -5.37 -3.47 4.62
CA ASP A 70 -5.84 -2.55 5.66
C ASP A 70 -4.89 -2.50 6.86
N ARG A 71 -4.71 -1.30 7.38
CA ARG A 71 -3.82 -1.00 8.51
C ARG A 71 -4.09 -1.83 9.77
N SER A 72 -5.33 -2.27 10.00
CA SER A 72 -5.67 -3.04 11.20
C SER A 72 -4.92 -4.37 11.25
N PHE A 73 -4.78 -5.05 10.12
CA PHE A 73 -4.01 -6.30 10.02
C PHE A 73 -2.51 -6.05 10.17
N VAL A 74 -1.99 -5.00 9.52
CA VAL A 74 -0.56 -4.63 9.63
C VAL A 74 -0.19 -4.23 11.05
N HIS A 75 -1.10 -3.52 11.75
CA HIS A 75 -0.87 -3.08 13.12
C HIS A 75 -0.69 -4.28 14.09
N ASN A 76 -1.52 -5.29 13.97
CA ASN A 76 -1.58 -6.41 14.92
C ASN A 76 -0.73 -7.63 14.51
N MET A 77 -0.27 -7.73 13.25
CA MET A 77 0.34 -8.95 12.70
C MET A 77 1.57 -9.49 13.45
N LEU A 78 2.22 -8.67 14.28
CA LEU A 78 3.36 -9.12 15.09
C LEU A 78 2.94 -9.89 16.33
N ASP A 79 1.75 -9.60 16.86
CA ASP A 79 1.25 -10.15 18.13
C ASP A 79 0.06 -11.09 17.91
N ASP A 80 -0.67 -10.95 16.79
CA ASP A 80 -1.82 -11.79 16.43
C ASP A 80 -1.51 -12.70 15.22
N PRO A 81 -1.43 -14.03 15.42
CA PRO A 81 -1.22 -14.98 14.33
C PRO A 81 -2.34 -15.00 13.29
N GLN A 82 -3.58 -14.58 13.63
CA GLN A 82 -4.69 -14.53 12.68
C GLN A 82 -4.51 -13.35 11.72
N ASP A 83 -4.18 -12.16 12.22
CA ASP A 83 -3.91 -10.99 11.40
C ASP A 83 -2.66 -11.22 10.52
N ARG A 84 -1.62 -11.86 11.07
CA ARG A 84 -0.47 -12.31 10.28
C ARG A 84 -0.88 -13.25 9.15
N GLY A 85 -1.71 -14.26 9.45
CA GLY A 85 -2.21 -15.20 8.46
C GLY A 85 -3.06 -14.53 7.37
N LEU A 86 -3.81 -13.47 7.72
CA LEU A 86 -4.54 -12.66 6.74
C LEU A 86 -3.59 -11.90 5.81
N VAL A 87 -2.55 -11.25 6.34
CA VAL A 87 -1.52 -10.58 5.53
C VAL A 87 -0.87 -11.57 4.56
N GLU A 88 -0.42 -12.74 5.04
CA GLU A 88 0.17 -13.79 4.20
C GLU A 88 -0.81 -14.30 3.13
N GLY A 89 -2.09 -14.43 3.49
CA GLY A 89 -3.17 -14.82 2.57
C GLY A 89 -3.38 -13.80 1.45
N VAL A 90 -3.43 -12.51 1.78
CA VAL A 90 -3.57 -11.43 0.78
C VAL A 90 -2.37 -11.40 -0.16
N LEU A 91 -1.15 -11.54 0.35
CA LEU A 91 0.07 -11.61 -0.46
C LEU A 91 0.05 -12.82 -1.43
N SER A 92 -0.47 -13.97 -0.99
CA SER A 92 -0.63 -15.16 -1.82
C SER A 92 -1.66 -14.94 -2.93
N LEU A 93 -2.80 -14.32 -2.60
CA LEU A 93 -3.84 -13.98 -3.56
C LEU A 93 -3.33 -12.99 -4.60
N ALA A 94 -2.66 -11.93 -4.17
CA ALA A 94 -2.10 -10.93 -5.08
C ALA A 94 -1.15 -11.56 -6.10
N ARG A 95 -0.27 -12.46 -5.65
CA ARG A 95 0.60 -13.23 -6.57
C ARG A 95 -0.19 -14.05 -7.59
N THR A 96 -1.29 -14.69 -7.15
CA THR A 96 -2.14 -15.51 -8.03
C THR A 96 -2.84 -14.66 -9.10
N PHE A 97 -3.26 -13.46 -8.75
CA PHE A 97 -3.97 -12.54 -9.65
C PHE A 97 -3.06 -11.54 -10.38
N GLY A 98 -1.76 -11.56 -10.10
CA GLY A 98 -0.79 -10.66 -10.73
C GLY A 98 -0.92 -9.21 -10.25
N CYS A 99 -1.42 -9.00 -9.03
CA CYS A 99 -1.54 -7.68 -8.41
C CYS A 99 -0.29 -7.35 -7.57
N THR A 100 0.07 -6.08 -7.55
CA THR A 100 1.00 -5.52 -6.57
C THR A 100 0.31 -5.37 -5.21
N VAL A 101 1.06 -5.47 -4.11
CA VAL A 101 0.50 -5.26 -2.76
C VAL A 101 1.12 -4.04 -2.12
N VAL A 102 0.29 -3.19 -1.52
CA VAL A 102 0.69 -2.10 -0.64
C VAL A 102 0.20 -2.41 0.78
N ALA A 103 1.11 -2.48 1.75
CA ALA A 103 0.74 -2.63 3.15
C ALA A 103 0.55 -1.24 3.78
N GLU A 104 -0.64 -0.99 4.33
CA GLU A 104 -0.96 0.27 4.98
C GLU A 104 -0.67 0.24 6.49
N GLY A 105 -0.46 1.43 7.07
CA GLY A 105 -0.24 1.56 8.50
C GLY A 105 1.09 1.00 8.99
N VAL A 106 2.14 1.02 8.17
CA VAL A 106 3.50 0.64 8.60
C VAL A 106 4.06 1.72 9.51
N GLU A 107 4.11 1.44 10.81
CA GLU A 107 4.50 2.40 11.85
C GLU A 107 5.85 2.09 12.46
N THR A 108 6.28 0.82 12.42
CA THR A 108 7.50 0.37 13.09
C THR A 108 8.46 -0.37 12.16
N PRO A 109 9.78 -0.33 12.44
CA PRO A 109 10.75 -1.15 11.73
C PRO A 109 10.50 -2.65 11.81
N ALA A 110 9.90 -3.12 12.90
CA ALA A 110 9.56 -4.54 13.08
C ALA A 110 8.46 -4.97 12.10
N GLN A 111 7.40 -4.16 11.93
CA GLN A 111 6.37 -4.40 10.93
C GLN A 111 6.96 -4.38 9.52
N ALA A 112 7.77 -3.36 9.19
CA ALA A 112 8.42 -3.27 7.88
C ALA A 112 9.30 -4.51 7.58
N ARG A 113 10.06 -5.00 8.58
CA ARG A 113 10.87 -6.21 8.43
C ARG A 113 10.00 -7.43 8.17
N ALA A 114 8.95 -7.64 8.97
CA ALA A 114 8.06 -8.78 8.82
C ALA A 114 7.37 -8.77 7.44
N LEU A 115 6.94 -7.61 6.95
CA LEU A 115 6.36 -7.47 5.62
C LEU A 115 7.35 -7.83 4.51
N LEU A 116 8.59 -7.33 4.58
CA LEU A 116 9.65 -7.68 3.64
C LEU A 116 9.97 -9.18 3.65
N ASP A 117 10.03 -9.79 4.83
CA ASP A 117 10.29 -11.23 4.98
C ASP A 117 9.15 -12.09 4.39
N MET A 118 7.91 -11.56 4.35
CA MET A 118 6.76 -12.17 3.66
C MET A 118 6.72 -11.86 2.15
N GLY A 119 7.60 -10.97 1.65
CA GLY A 119 7.67 -10.57 0.25
C GLY A 119 6.73 -9.41 -0.12
N CYS A 120 6.43 -8.53 0.83
CA CYS A 120 5.75 -7.26 0.60
C CYS A 120 6.76 -6.10 0.68
N ASP A 121 7.09 -5.51 -0.45
CA ASP A 121 8.16 -4.49 -0.59
C ASP A 121 7.61 -3.07 -0.68
N ILE A 122 6.29 -2.90 -0.76
CA ILE A 122 5.66 -1.58 -0.81
C ILE A 122 4.81 -1.39 0.44
N GLY A 123 5.05 -0.28 1.12
CA GLY A 123 4.32 0.07 2.31
C GLY A 123 4.02 1.56 2.39
N GLN A 124 2.97 1.87 3.15
CA GLN A 124 2.56 3.22 3.49
C GLN A 124 2.32 3.32 4.99
N GLY A 125 2.79 4.40 5.61
CA GLY A 125 2.54 4.63 7.03
C GLY A 125 3.49 5.66 7.65
N THR A 126 3.16 6.08 8.86
CA THR A 126 3.89 7.13 9.58
C THR A 126 5.31 6.73 9.97
N GLY A 127 5.58 5.41 10.07
CA GLY A 127 6.93 4.90 10.27
C GLY A 127 7.83 5.07 9.05
N LEU A 128 7.25 5.20 7.86
CA LEU A 128 7.96 5.49 6.61
C LEU A 128 8.05 6.99 6.36
N ALA A 129 6.90 7.66 6.33
CA ALA A 129 6.80 9.11 6.17
C ALA A 129 5.48 9.63 6.77
N ALA A 130 5.54 10.72 7.52
CA ALA A 130 4.34 11.46 7.87
C ALA A 130 3.78 12.16 6.61
N PRO A 131 2.46 12.42 6.56
CA PRO A 131 1.88 13.24 5.50
C PRO A 131 2.59 14.59 5.39
N MET A 132 2.90 15.01 4.16
CA MET A 132 3.63 16.25 3.92
C MET A 132 3.12 16.96 2.67
N PRO A 133 3.29 18.29 2.56
CA PRO A 133 3.01 19.04 1.34
C PRO A 133 3.84 18.56 0.15
N ALA A 134 3.26 18.58 -1.05
CA ALA A 134 3.90 18.07 -2.26
C ALA A 134 5.28 18.70 -2.54
N ASN A 135 5.47 19.98 -2.23
CA ASN A 135 6.74 20.69 -2.42
C ASN A 135 7.87 20.21 -1.49
N GLN A 136 7.58 19.42 -0.45
CA GLN A 136 8.55 18.84 0.46
C GLN A 136 9.00 17.44 0.03
N ILE A 137 8.24 16.75 -0.82
CA ILE A 137 8.48 15.34 -1.19
C ILE A 137 9.87 15.17 -1.82
N ALA A 138 10.27 16.04 -2.74
CA ALA A 138 11.57 15.90 -3.43
C ALA A 138 12.76 16.02 -2.47
N ALA A 139 12.69 16.91 -1.48
CA ALA A 139 13.72 17.05 -0.45
C ALA A 139 13.70 15.81 0.47
N TRP A 140 12.53 15.38 0.90
CA TRP A 140 12.38 14.19 1.74
C TRP A 140 12.94 12.93 1.07
N VAL A 141 12.60 12.68 -0.21
CA VAL A 141 13.12 11.51 -0.95
C VAL A 141 14.65 11.52 -1.01
N ARG A 142 15.27 12.68 -1.28
CA ARG A 142 16.73 12.81 -1.34
C ARG A 142 17.40 12.49 0.00
N ASP A 143 16.77 12.88 1.11
CA ASP A 143 17.33 12.79 2.44
C ASP A 143 16.89 11.52 3.20
N TYR A 144 15.96 10.76 2.65
CA TYR A 144 15.41 9.54 3.27
C TYR A 144 16.48 8.45 3.40
N ARG A 145 16.67 7.98 4.63
CA ARG A 145 17.66 6.94 4.98
C ARG A 145 17.06 5.54 5.16
N GLY A 146 15.74 5.43 4.99
CA GLY A 146 14.99 4.20 5.25
C GLY A 146 14.59 4.03 6.72
N ILE A 147 13.49 3.34 6.92
CA ILE A 147 12.91 3.09 8.25
C ILE A 147 13.89 2.35 9.19
N PHE A 148 14.72 1.47 8.66
CA PHE A 148 15.69 0.69 9.45
C PHE A 148 16.86 1.55 9.94
N ALA A 149 17.32 2.54 9.17
CA ALA A 149 18.37 3.45 9.60
C ALA A 149 17.89 4.40 10.70
N LEU A 150 16.64 4.87 10.63
CA LEU A 150 16.01 5.69 11.66
C LEU A 150 15.89 4.93 12.99
N ALA A 151 15.56 3.65 12.95
CA ALA A 151 15.50 2.80 14.14
C ALA A 151 16.86 2.62 14.83
N GLN A 152 17.94 2.47 14.06
CA GLN A 152 19.30 2.39 14.60
C GLN A 152 19.74 3.68 15.27
N ALA A 153 19.43 4.84 14.69
CA ALA A 153 19.71 6.15 15.27
C ALA A 153 18.93 6.45 16.55
N ALA A 154 17.71 5.87 16.69
CA ALA A 154 16.88 6.02 17.86
C ALA A 154 17.25 5.08 19.01
N SER A 155 18.09 4.09 18.79
CA SER A 155 18.50 3.12 19.82
C SER A 155 19.34 3.79 20.92
N PRO A 156 19.07 3.48 22.22
CA PRO A 156 19.84 4.07 23.34
C PRO A 156 21.37 3.83 23.24
N ALA A 157 21.78 2.73 22.62
CA ALA A 157 23.21 2.39 22.43
C ALA A 157 23.91 3.37 21.48
N ALA A 158 23.23 3.92 20.47
CA ALA A 158 23.80 4.91 19.56
C ALA A 158 23.98 6.29 20.21
N ARG A 159 23.11 6.65 21.19
CA ARG A 159 23.24 7.89 21.97
C ARG A 159 24.43 7.88 22.95
N ALA A 160 24.83 6.70 23.44
CA ALA A 160 25.97 6.55 24.34
C ALA A 160 27.32 6.66 23.60
N ALA A 161 27.38 6.30 22.33
CA ALA A 161 28.61 6.37 21.53
C ALA A 161 28.92 7.78 21.00
N GLY A 162 27.93 8.68 20.92
CA GLY A 162 28.09 10.08 20.46
C GLY A 162 28.37 11.10 21.57
N ALA A 163 28.43 10.67 22.84
CA ALA A 163 28.64 11.56 24.00
C ALA A 163 30.07 11.50 24.57
N SER A 164 31.04 10.90 23.84
CA SER A 164 32.42 10.71 24.28
C SER A 164 33.45 11.34 23.33
N ASP A 165 33.12 12.49 22.72
CA ASP A 165 34.10 13.35 22.05
C ASP A 165 33.97 14.80 22.56
#